data_62a1f988e360f4191d0c5287305129ee
#
_entry.id   62a1f988e360f4191d0c5287305129ee
#
_cell.length_a   1.000
_cell.length_b   1.000
_cell.length_c   1.000
_cell.angle_alpha   90.00
_cell.angle_beta   90.00
_cell.angle_gamma   90.00
#
_symmetry.space_group_name_H-M   'P 1'
#
loop_
_entity.id
_entity.type
_entity.pdbx_description
1 polymer ?
#
loop_
_entity_poly.entity_id
_entity_poly.type
_entity_poly.pdbx_seq_one_letter_code
_entity_poly.pdbx_strand_id
1 'polypeptide(L)'
;QKGFEHDHENPLTSDVILIDECSMINSYVYHAIVSAIKEGAKLIMCGDNRQLPPIGYGNIFGDLLLKTDSLHISHLTKVLRQAEKSGILSDANKIREGIMPIEQPELRIVNGELQDMTYMFRDTREGLRNIAIKSYLKAIEQDGMDEVAIIVPRKENCDNSTLEINIKLSDILLNKNGRTMKIGKKEYLVGSKVMQVDNNYEKNVFNGEVGYITKIEEVQNGKEKTLEFTVEFKMSDQTKVITYTRNELDQLDLAYAMTIHKSQGSGYKTVIIIIDMTHYTLLDTCLLYTAITRAKKRCLLLAEPQAFLQCIRTSHNKRNTWMMLEENVESLAS
;
A
#
# COMPACT_ATOMS: atom_id res chain seq x y z
N GLN A 1 17.27 -12.45 -14.37
CA GLN A 1 15.88 -12.55 -13.90
C GLN A 1 15.36 -13.91 -14.33
N LYS A 2 14.93 -14.76 -13.39
CA LYS A 2 14.12 -15.93 -13.73
C LYS A 2 12.82 -15.38 -14.33
N GLY A 3 12.44 -15.84 -15.53
CA GLY A 3 11.16 -15.52 -16.17
C GLY A 3 9.99 -16.03 -15.34
N PHE A 4 8.77 -15.76 -15.81
CA PHE A 4 7.57 -16.38 -15.23
C PHE A 4 7.62 -17.89 -15.44
N GLU A 5 7.06 -18.65 -14.49
CA GLU A 5 7.01 -20.13 -14.56
C GLU A 5 6.06 -20.62 -15.66
N HIS A 6 4.99 -19.85 -15.90
CA HIS A 6 3.99 -20.14 -16.93
C HIS A 6 4.07 -19.14 -18.08
N ASP A 7 3.96 -19.65 -19.30
CA ASP A 7 3.95 -18.92 -20.57
C ASP A 7 3.20 -19.73 -21.65
N HIS A 8 3.37 -19.37 -22.92
CA HIS A 8 2.72 -20.07 -24.05
C HIS A 8 3.22 -21.52 -24.25
N GLU A 9 4.45 -21.86 -23.81
CA GLU A 9 4.99 -23.23 -23.86
C GLU A 9 4.57 -24.07 -22.66
N ASN A 10 4.31 -23.41 -21.52
CA ASN A 10 3.86 -24.03 -20.28
C ASN A 10 2.65 -23.29 -19.71
N PRO A 11 1.46 -23.36 -20.35
CA PRO A 11 0.30 -22.59 -19.93
C PRO A 11 -0.31 -23.08 -18.63
N LEU A 12 -1.08 -22.20 -17.98
CA LEU A 12 -1.91 -22.54 -16.84
C LEU A 12 -2.95 -23.59 -17.22
N THR A 13 -3.14 -24.60 -16.40
CA THR A 13 -4.07 -25.72 -16.68
C THR A 13 -5.53 -25.40 -16.40
N SER A 14 -5.82 -24.31 -15.67
CA SER A 14 -7.16 -23.91 -15.24
C SER A 14 -8.03 -23.44 -16.41
N ASP A 15 -9.34 -23.77 -16.36
CA ASP A 15 -10.33 -23.33 -17.35
C ASP A 15 -10.89 -21.94 -17.06
N VAL A 16 -10.77 -21.48 -15.81
CA VAL A 16 -11.16 -20.14 -15.38
C VAL A 16 -10.05 -19.56 -14.52
N ILE A 17 -9.59 -18.37 -14.88
CA ILE A 17 -8.58 -17.61 -14.18
C ILE A 17 -9.25 -16.34 -13.67
N LEU A 18 -9.25 -16.15 -12.36
CA LEU A 18 -9.75 -14.94 -11.71
C LEU A 18 -8.57 -14.17 -11.14
N ILE A 19 -8.47 -12.90 -11.50
CA ILE A 19 -7.44 -12.00 -10.99
C ILE A 19 -8.13 -10.87 -10.24
N ASP A 20 -7.77 -10.73 -8.98
CA ASP A 20 -8.20 -9.61 -8.14
C ASP A 20 -7.16 -8.48 -8.13
N GLU A 21 -7.55 -7.28 -7.68
CA GLU A 21 -6.70 -6.08 -7.61
C GLU A 21 -6.03 -5.72 -8.95
N CYS A 22 -6.75 -5.88 -10.06
CA CYS A 22 -6.22 -5.67 -11.42
C CYS A 22 -5.76 -4.23 -11.69
N SER A 23 -6.19 -3.26 -10.90
CA SER A 23 -5.67 -1.88 -10.94
C SER A 23 -4.16 -1.78 -10.68
N MET A 24 -3.56 -2.81 -10.08
CA MET A 24 -2.12 -2.88 -9.79
C MET A 24 -1.29 -3.55 -10.89
N ILE A 25 -1.91 -4.07 -11.95
CA ILE A 25 -1.26 -4.83 -13.01
C ILE A 25 -0.74 -3.88 -14.10
N ASN A 26 0.58 -3.82 -14.26
CA ASN A 26 1.22 -3.09 -15.37
C ASN A 26 1.26 -3.91 -16.66
N SER A 27 1.65 -3.29 -17.78
CA SER A 27 1.67 -3.94 -19.10
C SER A 27 2.55 -5.19 -19.16
N TYR A 28 3.68 -5.21 -18.44
CA TYR A 28 4.59 -6.35 -18.42
C TYR A 28 3.96 -7.58 -17.76
N VAL A 29 3.36 -7.37 -16.57
CA VAL A 29 2.66 -8.45 -15.84
C VAL A 29 1.43 -8.90 -16.62
N TYR A 30 0.65 -7.98 -17.21
CA TYR A 30 -0.50 -8.33 -18.04
C TYR A 30 -0.12 -9.19 -19.23
N HIS A 31 0.95 -8.83 -19.95
CA HIS A 31 1.47 -9.63 -21.07
C HIS A 31 1.83 -11.06 -20.62
N ALA A 32 2.53 -11.20 -19.49
CA ALA A 32 2.88 -12.51 -18.96
C ALA A 32 1.64 -13.35 -18.61
N ILE A 33 0.63 -12.73 -17.97
CA ILE A 33 -0.63 -13.39 -17.65
C ILE A 33 -1.31 -13.91 -18.94
N VAL A 34 -1.50 -13.05 -19.92
CA VAL A 34 -2.18 -13.42 -21.18
C VAL A 34 -1.41 -14.51 -21.93
N SER A 35 -0.08 -14.44 -21.94
CA SER A 35 0.77 -15.48 -22.57
C SER A 35 0.68 -16.84 -21.87
N ALA A 36 0.33 -16.86 -20.59
CA ALA A 36 0.19 -18.09 -19.81
C ALA A 36 -1.22 -18.70 -19.85
N ILE A 37 -2.20 -18.03 -20.46
CA ILE A 37 -3.58 -18.52 -20.54
C ILE A 37 -3.71 -19.50 -21.71
N LYS A 38 -4.20 -20.72 -21.45
CA LYS A 38 -4.47 -21.69 -22.51
C LYS A 38 -5.67 -21.27 -23.36
N GLU A 39 -5.70 -21.71 -24.61
CA GLU A 39 -6.83 -21.47 -25.51
C GLU A 39 -8.15 -22.00 -24.92
N GLY A 40 -9.21 -21.19 -25.02
CA GLY A 40 -10.55 -21.52 -24.51
C GLY A 40 -10.77 -21.26 -23.03
N ALA A 41 -9.73 -20.91 -22.25
CA ALA A 41 -9.91 -20.53 -20.84
C ALA A 41 -10.54 -19.13 -20.71
N LYS A 42 -11.26 -18.93 -19.61
CA LYS A 42 -11.91 -17.64 -19.29
C LYS A 42 -11.03 -16.84 -18.34
N LEU A 43 -10.80 -15.55 -18.67
CA LEU A 43 -10.15 -14.60 -17.80
C LEU A 43 -11.19 -13.66 -17.18
N ILE A 44 -11.22 -13.58 -15.85
CA ILE A 44 -12.05 -12.67 -15.09
C ILE A 44 -11.12 -11.72 -14.35
N MET A 45 -11.28 -10.42 -14.59
CA MET A 45 -10.47 -9.38 -13.96
C MET A 45 -11.34 -8.54 -13.03
N CYS A 46 -10.94 -8.43 -11.76
CA CYS A 46 -11.59 -7.59 -10.75
C CYS A 46 -10.64 -6.50 -10.29
N GLY A 47 -11.16 -5.30 -10.03
CA GLY A 47 -10.32 -4.20 -9.54
C GLY A 47 -11.09 -2.90 -9.40
N ASP A 48 -10.41 -1.88 -8.89
CA ASP A 48 -10.94 -0.54 -8.75
C ASP A 48 -10.04 0.45 -9.50
N ASN A 49 -10.51 0.94 -10.65
CA ASN A 49 -9.77 1.88 -11.49
C ASN A 49 -9.66 3.31 -10.93
N ARG A 50 -10.24 3.55 -9.75
CA ARG A 50 -10.15 4.82 -9.02
C ARG A 50 -9.05 4.78 -7.95
N GLN A 51 -8.49 3.61 -7.64
CA GLN A 51 -7.28 3.47 -6.83
C GLN A 51 -6.04 3.89 -7.62
N LEU A 52 -4.88 3.93 -6.94
CA LEU A 52 -3.62 4.25 -7.59
C LEU A 52 -3.35 3.30 -8.78
N PRO A 53 -2.89 3.84 -9.91
CA PRO A 53 -2.52 3.03 -11.06
C PRO A 53 -1.29 2.17 -10.76
N PRO A 54 -1.01 1.16 -11.61
CA PRO A 54 0.12 0.26 -11.40
C PRO A 54 1.46 0.99 -11.42
N ILE A 55 2.42 0.48 -10.66
CA ILE A 55 3.80 0.92 -10.77
C ILE A 55 4.38 0.38 -12.08
N GLY A 56 4.97 1.26 -12.91
CA GLY A 56 5.48 0.91 -14.22
C GLY A 56 4.61 1.41 -15.37
N TYR A 57 4.71 0.79 -16.53
CA TYR A 57 4.04 1.25 -17.76
C TYR A 57 2.62 0.70 -17.91
N GLY A 58 1.75 1.53 -18.49
CA GLY A 58 0.38 1.17 -18.86
C GLY A 58 -0.65 1.34 -17.73
N ASN A 59 -1.90 1.23 -18.12
CA ASN A 59 -3.08 1.20 -17.24
C ASN A 59 -4.11 0.27 -17.88
N ILE A 60 -3.70 -0.98 -18.11
CA ILE A 60 -4.46 -1.95 -18.90
C ILE A 60 -5.88 -2.14 -18.36
N PHE A 61 -6.04 -2.29 -17.04
CA PHE A 61 -7.36 -2.47 -16.45
C PHE A 61 -8.28 -1.28 -16.73
N GLY A 62 -7.77 -0.05 -16.56
CA GLY A 62 -8.53 1.16 -16.87
C GLY A 62 -8.93 1.27 -18.34
N ASP A 63 -8.06 0.85 -19.27
CA ASP A 63 -8.32 0.88 -20.70
C ASP A 63 -9.33 -0.17 -21.13
N LEU A 64 -9.23 -1.40 -20.59
CA LEU A 64 -10.19 -2.46 -20.86
C LEU A 64 -11.61 -2.07 -20.41
N LEU A 65 -11.75 -1.29 -19.34
CA LEU A 65 -13.05 -0.77 -18.89
C LEU A 65 -13.70 0.23 -19.88
N LEU A 66 -12.94 0.77 -20.82
CA LEU A 66 -13.48 1.64 -21.89
C LEU A 66 -13.98 0.85 -23.12
N LYS A 67 -13.65 -0.45 -23.22
CA LYS A 67 -14.01 -1.34 -24.35
C LYS A 67 -15.32 -2.06 -24.10
N THR A 68 -16.40 -1.30 -23.83
CA THR A 68 -17.73 -1.85 -23.49
C THR A 68 -18.38 -2.66 -24.61
N ASP A 69 -18.03 -2.38 -25.85
CA ASP A 69 -18.60 -3.07 -27.04
C ASP A 69 -17.97 -4.46 -27.26
N SER A 70 -16.77 -4.68 -26.75
CA SER A 70 -16.00 -5.91 -26.97
C SER A 70 -15.89 -6.80 -25.74
N LEU A 71 -16.08 -6.25 -24.54
CA LEU A 71 -15.90 -6.94 -23.28
C LEU A 71 -17.17 -6.93 -22.43
N HIS A 72 -17.42 -8.03 -21.75
CA HIS A 72 -18.49 -8.08 -20.76
C HIS A 72 -18.03 -7.42 -19.47
N ILE A 73 -18.55 -6.22 -19.19
CA ILE A 73 -18.19 -5.41 -18.02
C ILE A 73 -19.35 -5.33 -17.05
N SER A 74 -19.06 -5.60 -15.78
CA SER A 74 -20.00 -5.46 -14.66
C SER A 74 -19.49 -4.42 -13.66
N HIS A 75 -20.30 -3.41 -13.36
CA HIS A 75 -19.97 -2.41 -12.34
C HIS A 75 -20.69 -2.73 -11.04
N LEU A 76 -19.89 -2.97 -9.97
CA LEU A 76 -20.42 -3.13 -8.62
C LEU A 76 -20.65 -1.74 -8.00
N THR A 77 -21.88 -1.31 -7.95
CA THR A 77 -22.26 0.04 -7.45
C THR A 77 -22.82 0.02 -6.03
N LYS A 78 -23.32 -1.13 -5.55
CA LYS A 78 -23.94 -1.23 -4.24
C LYS A 78 -22.91 -1.60 -3.19
N VAL A 79 -22.73 -0.73 -2.22
CA VAL A 79 -21.87 -0.99 -1.06
C VAL A 79 -22.68 -1.71 0.02
N LEU A 80 -22.32 -2.97 0.28
CA LEU A 80 -23.08 -3.84 1.21
C LEU A 80 -22.71 -3.64 2.69
N ARG A 81 -21.65 -2.94 3.00
CA ARG A 81 -21.26 -2.66 4.40
C ARG A 81 -21.93 -1.38 4.86
N GLN A 82 -22.39 -1.31 6.10
CA GLN A 82 -22.94 -0.17 6.89
C GLN A 82 -22.58 1.25 6.38
N ALA A 83 -22.57 1.43 5.08
CA ALA A 83 -21.81 2.37 4.32
C ALA A 83 -22.43 3.75 4.29
N GLU A 84 -23.76 3.82 4.38
CA GLU A 84 -24.47 5.10 4.31
C GLU A 84 -24.18 6.00 5.54
N LYS A 85 -23.80 5.38 6.67
CA LYS A 85 -23.49 6.07 7.92
C LYS A 85 -22.00 6.33 8.14
N SER A 86 -21.15 5.69 7.32
CA SER A 86 -19.70 5.79 7.43
C SER A 86 -19.16 7.07 6.79
N GLY A 87 -18.46 7.87 7.56
CA GLY A 87 -17.70 9.01 7.06
C GLY A 87 -16.53 8.58 6.17
N ILE A 88 -15.89 7.45 6.47
CA ILE A 88 -14.79 6.89 5.65
C ILE A 88 -15.27 6.70 4.20
N LEU A 89 -16.39 6.02 4.01
CA LEU A 89 -16.87 5.70 2.68
C LEU A 89 -17.50 6.91 1.98
N SER A 90 -18.32 7.69 2.68
CA SER A 90 -18.91 8.92 2.15
C SER A 90 -17.84 9.88 1.67
N ASP A 91 -16.82 10.12 2.50
CA ASP A 91 -15.76 11.08 2.18
C ASP A 91 -14.80 10.56 1.13
N ALA A 92 -14.46 9.25 1.15
CA ALA A 92 -13.68 8.63 0.08
C ALA A 92 -14.36 8.80 -1.29
N ASN A 93 -15.68 8.59 -1.37
CA ASN A 93 -16.44 8.79 -2.61
C ASN A 93 -16.41 10.25 -3.09
N LYS A 94 -16.58 11.23 -2.18
CA LYS A 94 -16.46 12.64 -2.54
C LYS A 94 -15.07 12.98 -3.07
N ILE A 95 -14.02 12.53 -2.36
CA ILE A 95 -12.63 12.76 -2.73
C ILE A 95 -12.33 12.17 -4.11
N ARG A 96 -12.81 10.95 -4.37
CA ARG A 96 -12.67 10.29 -5.67
C ARG A 96 -13.21 11.11 -6.84
N GLU A 97 -14.32 11.83 -6.61
CA GLU A 97 -14.93 12.71 -7.60
C GLU A 97 -14.35 14.14 -7.58
N GLY A 98 -13.32 14.42 -6.80
CA GLY A 98 -12.73 15.76 -6.64
C GLY A 98 -13.60 16.72 -5.83
N ILE A 99 -14.53 16.19 -5.04
CA ILE A 99 -15.45 16.98 -4.22
C ILE A 99 -14.88 17.08 -2.80
N MET A 100 -14.89 18.29 -2.25
CA MET A 100 -14.48 18.52 -0.86
C MET A 100 -15.40 17.77 0.10
N PRO A 101 -14.87 16.90 0.98
CA PRO A 101 -15.68 16.19 1.96
C PRO A 101 -16.06 17.05 3.19
N ILE A 102 -15.35 18.16 3.41
CA ILE A 102 -15.50 19.10 4.52
C ILE A 102 -15.65 20.53 3.98
N GLU A 103 -16.25 21.43 4.72
CA GLU A 103 -16.44 22.83 4.29
C GLU A 103 -15.09 23.58 4.22
N GLN A 104 -14.31 23.49 5.27
CA GLN A 104 -12.95 24.06 5.33
C GLN A 104 -12.05 23.27 6.27
N PRO A 105 -10.72 23.33 6.08
CA PRO A 105 -9.76 22.71 7.01
C PRO A 105 -9.80 23.39 8.39
N GLU A 106 -10.18 22.63 9.41
CA GLU A 106 -10.17 23.06 10.80
C GLU A 106 -9.19 22.21 11.63
N LEU A 107 -8.89 22.66 12.85
CA LEU A 107 -7.98 21.92 13.73
C LEU A 107 -8.38 20.47 13.94
N ARG A 108 -9.69 20.19 14.00
CA ARG A 108 -10.24 18.83 14.09
C ARG A 108 -11.68 18.80 13.59
N ILE A 109 -11.95 17.87 12.69
CA ILE A 109 -13.30 17.59 12.16
C ILE A 109 -13.55 16.08 12.27
N VAL A 110 -14.75 15.68 12.66
CA VAL A 110 -15.18 14.28 12.69
C VAL A 110 -16.41 14.13 11.81
N ASN A 111 -16.33 13.26 10.82
CA ASN A 111 -17.40 13.01 9.84
C ASN A 111 -18.03 11.62 9.99
N GLY A 112 -19.25 11.51 9.43
CA GLY A 112 -20.07 10.31 9.45
C GLY A 112 -20.87 10.16 10.73
N GLU A 113 -22.03 9.50 10.62
CA GLU A 113 -22.83 9.15 11.81
C GLU A 113 -22.06 8.18 12.74
N LEU A 114 -21.18 7.33 12.17
CA LEU A 114 -20.32 6.41 12.90
C LEU A 114 -19.11 7.10 13.53
N GLN A 115 -18.85 8.37 13.24
CA GLN A 115 -17.70 9.14 13.69
C GLN A 115 -16.34 8.42 13.41
N ASP A 116 -16.28 7.72 12.30
CA ASP A 116 -15.20 6.84 11.90
C ASP A 116 -14.14 7.53 11.02
N MET A 117 -14.45 8.74 10.50
CA MET A 117 -13.51 9.58 9.76
C MET A 117 -13.17 10.83 10.56
N THR A 118 -11.88 11.05 10.81
CA THR A 118 -11.38 12.23 11.53
C THR A 118 -10.33 12.94 10.70
N TYR A 119 -10.48 14.23 10.55
CA TYR A 119 -9.49 15.14 9.95
C TYR A 119 -8.84 15.95 11.06
N MET A 120 -7.52 16.14 10.97
CA MET A 120 -6.78 17.06 11.82
C MET A 120 -5.76 17.83 10.99
N PHE A 121 -5.85 19.14 11.03
CA PHE A 121 -4.94 20.01 10.26
C PHE A 121 -3.92 20.67 11.18
N ARG A 122 -2.67 20.76 10.69
CA ARG A 122 -1.58 21.47 11.35
C ARG A 122 -0.68 22.11 10.29
N ASP A 123 -0.10 23.25 10.63
CA ASP A 123 0.82 23.97 9.76
C ASP A 123 2.25 23.45 9.86
N THR A 124 2.55 22.59 10.83
CA THR A 124 3.88 22.05 11.04
C THR A 124 3.93 20.53 10.82
N ARG A 125 4.92 20.09 10.04
CA ARG A 125 5.16 18.67 9.76
C ARG A 125 5.48 17.86 11.02
N GLU A 126 6.23 18.47 11.93
CA GLU A 126 6.53 17.87 13.22
C GLU A 126 5.27 17.68 14.06
N GLY A 127 4.36 18.66 14.06
CA GLY A 127 3.06 18.54 14.72
C GLY A 127 2.23 17.38 14.20
N LEU A 128 2.16 17.22 12.87
CA LEU A 128 1.49 16.08 12.22
C LEU A 128 2.11 14.76 12.65
N ARG A 129 3.43 14.62 12.59
CA ARG A 129 4.16 13.42 12.97
C ARG A 129 3.94 13.06 14.44
N ASN A 130 4.03 14.03 15.35
CA ASN A 130 3.84 13.81 16.78
C ASN A 130 2.42 13.34 17.10
N ILE A 131 1.40 13.89 16.43
CA ILE A 131 0.01 13.44 16.56
C ILE A 131 -0.13 12.01 16.00
N ALA A 132 0.46 11.72 14.86
CA ALA A 132 0.41 10.38 14.26
C ALA A 132 0.99 9.33 15.19
N ILE A 133 2.19 9.56 15.72
CA ILE A 133 2.85 8.64 16.66
C ILE A 133 2.00 8.43 17.91
N LYS A 134 1.51 9.50 18.55
CA LYS A 134 0.64 9.39 19.73
C LYS A 134 -0.65 8.61 19.42
N SER A 135 -1.26 8.88 18.28
CA SER A 135 -2.48 8.21 17.83
C SER A 135 -2.24 6.74 17.53
N TYR A 136 -1.10 6.41 16.92
CA TYR A 136 -0.68 5.04 16.65
C TYR A 136 -0.48 4.25 17.94
N LEU A 137 0.27 4.79 18.90
CA LEU A 137 0.50 4.14 20.20
C LEU A 137 -0.81 3.85 20.93
N LYS A 138 -1.75 4.81 20.94
CA LYS A 138 -3.08 4.60 21.52
C LYS A 138 -3.90 3.57 20.76
N ALA A 139 -3.82 3.57 19.43
CA ALA A 139 -4.60 2.66 18.60
C ALA A 139 -4.11 1.20 18.71
N ILE A 140 -2.81 0.97 18.83
CA ILE A 140 -2.28 -0.40 19.00
C ILE A 140 -2.63 -1.02 20.35
N GLU A 141 -2.86 -0.22 21.39
CA GLU A 141 -3.37 -0.70 22.68
C GLU A 141 -4.80 -1.25 22.55
N GLN A 142 -5.60 -0.69 21.63
CA GLN A 142 -7.01 -1.06 21.45
C GLN A 142 -7.21 -2.16 20.40
N ASP A 143 -6.49 -2.09 19.30
CA ASP A 143 -6.72 -2.93 18.12
C ASP A 143 -5.63 -3.99 17.91
N GLY A 144 -4.47 -3.82 18.54
CA GLY A 144 -3.27 -4.61 18.27
C GLY A 144 -2.43 -4.04 17.10
N MET A 145 -1.15 -4.33 17.11
CA MET A 145 -0.17 -3.74 16.17
C MET A 145 -0.40 -4.16 14.72
N ASP A 146 -1.00 -5.32 14.47
CA ASP A 146 -1.26 -5.83 13.11
C ASP A 146 -2.48 -5.17 12.47
N GLU A 147 -3.36 -4.58 13.25
CA GLU A 147 -4.60 -3.95 12.80
C GLU A 147 -4.51 -2.41 12.71
N VAL A 148 -3.32 -1.85 12.93
CA VAL A 148 -3.08 -0.40 12.87
C VAL A 148 -1.92 -0.11 11.93
N ALA A 149 -2.11 0.86 11.04
CA ALA A 149 -1.05 1.32 10.15
C ALA A 149 -0.98 2.84 10.07
N ILE A 150 0.25 3.39 10.02
CA ILE A 150 0.50 4.74 9.52
C ILE A 150 0.83 4.61 8.05
N ILE A 151 0.14 5.35 7.18
CA ILE A 151 0.40 5.35 5.75
C ILE A 151 0.71 6.75 5.24
N VAL A 152 1.75 6.86 4.43
CA VAL A 152 2.27 8.13 3.92
C VAL A 152 2.65 8.00 2.43
N PRO A 153 2.73 9.12 1.68
CA PRO A 153 3.05 9.06 0.25
C PRO A 153 4.48 8.61 -0.07
N ARG A 154 5.48 8.93 0.77
CA ARG A 154 6.90 8.75 0.46
C ARG A 154 7.62 7.81 1.41
N LYS A 155 8.61 7.07 0.85
CA LYS A 155 9.47 6.15 1.61
C LYS A 155 10.53 6.91 2.42
N GLU A 156 11.17 7.93 1.81
CA GLU A 156 12.32 8.64 2.37
C GLU A 156 12.44 10.06 1.79
N ASN A 157 13.45 10.80 2.20
CA ASN A 157 13.78 12.15 1.72
C ASN A 157 12.74 13.24 2.05
N CYS A 158 11.97 13.03 3.12
CA CYS A 158 11.10 14.06 3.71
C CYS A 158 10.83 13.75 5.19
N ASP A 159 10.38 14.78 5.93
CA ASP A 159 10.17 14.70 7.38
C ASP A 159 9.13 13.67 7.81
N ASN A 160 8.07 13.49 7.02
CA ASN A 160 7.00 12.53 7.27
C ASN A 160 7.07 11.33 6.32
N SER A 161 8.29 10.86 6.04
CA SER A 161 8.53 9.62 5.29
C SER A 161 8.31 8.38 6.16
N THR A 162 8.09 7.23 5.53
CA THR A 162 8.00 5.95 6.27
C THR A 162 9.27 5.69 7.07
N LEU A 163 10.44 6.01 6.52
CA LEU A 163 11.73 5.80 7.19
C LEU A 163 11.79 6.56 8.52
N GLU A 164 11.51 7.86 8.52
CA GLU A 164 11.62 8.70 9.72
C GLU A 164 10.57 8.31 10.79
N ILE A 165 9.36 7.94 10.37
CA ILE A 165 8.30 7.50 11.28
C ILE A 165 8.64 6.13 11.88
N ASN A 166 9.13 5.19 11.07
CA ASN A 166 9.51 3.86 11.52
C ASN A 166 10.66 3.88 12.51
N ILE A 167 11.68 4.72 12.28
CA ILE A 167 12.79 4.91 13.24
C ILE A 167 12.25 5.40 14.59
N LYS A 168 11.43 6.45 14.59
CA LYS A 168 10.86 7.01 15.83
C LYS A 168 9.97 6.01 16.56
N LEU A 169 9.14 5.24 15.85
CA LEU A 169 8.30 4.23 16.48
C LEU A 169 9.12 3.05 17.00
N SER A 170 10.13 2.61 16.28
CA SER A 170 11.08 1.60 16.76
C SER A 170 11.76 2.04 18.06
N ASP A 171 12.22 3.29 18.12
CA ASP A 171 12.86 3.86 19.31
C ASP A 171 11.94 3.92 20.53
N ILE A 172 10.63 4.12 20.31
CA ILE A 172 9.64 4.19 21.40
C ILE A 172 9.17 2.81 21.85
N LEU A 173 8.93 1.91 20.88
CA LEU A 173 8.29 0.62 21.13
C LEU A 173 9.25 -0.46 21.63
N LEU A 174 10.53 -0.36 21.28
CA LEU A 174 11.48 -1.44 21.52
C LEU A 174 12.50 -1.08 22.60
N ASN A 175 12.79 -2.08 23.44
CA ASN A 175 13.82 -1.95 24.45
C ASN A 175 15.21 -2.19 23.84
N LYS A 176 16.05 -1.16 23.85
CA LYS A 176 17.41 -1.19 23.25
C LYS A 176 18.46 -1.94 24.06
N ASN A 177 18.08 -2.63 25.15
CA ASN A 177 19.02 -3.39 25.99
C ASN A 177 19.45 -4.74 25.38
N GLY A 178 18.89 -5.12 24.23
CA GLY A 178 19.20 -6.35 23.50
C GLY A 178 20.24 -6.16 22.40
N ARG A 179 20.55 -7.25 21.69
CA ARG A 179 21.38 -7.19 20.48
C ARG A 179 20.64 -6.40 19.41
N THR A 180 21.36 -5.46 18.80
CA THR A 180 20.84 -4.59 17.75
C THR A 180 21.74 -4.68 16.52
N MET A 181 21.16 -4.43 15.34
CA MET A 181 21.91 -4.27 14.11
C MET A 181 21.48 -2.98 13.43
N LYS A 182 22.45 -2.13 13.12
CA LYS A 182 22.27 -0.93 12.32
C LYS A 182 22.64 -1.16 10.85
N ILE A 183 21.73 -0.81 9.96
CA ILE A 183 21.96 -0.76 8.51
C ILE A 183 21.52 0.61 8.00
N GLY A 184 22.47 1.44 7.65
CA GLY A 184 22.21 2.84 7.35
C GLY A 184 21.59 3.56 8.55
N LYS A 185 20.40 4.11 8.36
CA LYS A 185 19.63 4.78 9.42
C LYS A 185 18.73 3.83 10.22
N LYS A 186 18.50 2.61 9.75
CA LYS A 186 17.59 1.64 10.37
C LYS A 186 18.32 0.86 11.46
N GLU A 187 17.63 0.65 12.57
CA GLU A 187 18.07 -0.23 13.64
C GLU A 187 17.06 -1.36 13.81
N TYR A 188 17.55 -2.60 13.72
CA TYR A 188 16.75 -3.81 13.86
C TYR A 188 17.01 -4.44 15.22
N LEU A 189 15.94 -4.76 15.95
CA LEU A 189 15.96 -5.36 17.28
C LEU A 189 14.98 -6.53 17.31
N VAL A 190 15.12 -7.38 18.33
CA VAL A 190 14.06 -8.37 18.64
C VAL A 190 12.78 -7.63 18.97
N GLY A 191 11.67 -8.05 18.36
CA GLY A 191 10.38 -7.39 18.42
C GLY A 191 10.12 -6.36 17.30
N SER A 192 11.12 -6.03 16.46
CA SER A 192 10.91 -5.14 15.30
C SER A 192 9.85 -5.72 14.36
N LYS A 193 8.84 -4.91 14.04
CA LYS A 193 7.89 -5.20 12.97
C LYS A 193 8.55 -4.89 11.64
N VAL A 194 8.62 -5.86 10.76
CA VAL A 194 9.31 -5.77 9.47
C VAL A 194 8.43 -6.22 8.33
N MET A 195 8.73 -5.74 7.12
CA MET A 195 8.08 -6.14 5.87
C MET A 195 9.13 -6.62 4.89
N GLN A 196 8.89 -7.74 4.23
CA GLN A 196 9.65 -8.18 3.07
C GLN A 196 9.43 -7.17 1.92
N VAL A 197 10.51 -6.70 1.29
CA VAL A 197 10.42 -5.68 0.23
C VAL A 197 10.71 -6.21 -1.17
N ASP A 198 11.26 -7.41 -1.27
CA ASP A 198 11.54 -8.12 -2.51
C ASP A 198 11.00 -9.54 -2.46
N ASN A 199 10.66 -10.13 -3.62
CA ASN A 199 10.28 -11.53 -3.67
C ASN A 199 11.50 -12.43 -3.49
N ASN A 200 11.45 -13.33 -2.50
CA ASN A 200 12.45 -14.36 -2.30
C ASN A 200 11.82 -15.75 -2.48
N TYR A 201 11.93 -16.26 -3.70
CA TYR A 201 11.33 -17.56 -4.08
C TYR A 201 12.01 -18.74 -3.37
N GLU A 202 13.29 -18.65 -3.02
CA GLU A 202 14.01 -19.71 -2.32
C GLU A 202 13.52 -19.88 -0.88
N LYS A 203 13.23 -18.77 -0.23
CA LYS A 203 12.67 -18.73 1.13
C LYS A 203 11.13 -18.73 1.14
N ASN A 204 10.50 -18.71 -0.03
CA ASN A 204 9.05 -18.65 -0.20
C ASN A 204 8.42 -17.50 0.59
N VAL A 205 9.04 -16.30 0.53
CA VAL A 205 8.54 -15.08 1.16
C VAL A 205 8.46 -13.97 0.11
N PHE A 206 7.36 -13.19 0.15
CA PHE A 206 7.04 -12.28 -0.93
C PHE A 206 6.96 -10.83 -0.47
N ASN A 207 7.14 -9.93 -1.43
CA ASN A 207 7.04 -8.49 -1.19
C ASN A 207 5.67 -8.13 -0.59
N GLY A 208 5.70 -7.40 0.53
CA GLY A 208 4.50 -6.98 1.27
C GLY A 208 4.17 -7.88 2.46
N GLU A 209 4.75 -9.09 2.58
CA GLU A 209 4.55 -9.92 3.77
C GLU A 209 5.15 -9.23 5.01
N VAL A 210 4.37 -9.17 6.09
CA VAL A 210 4.74 -8.52 7.35
C VAL A 210 5.02 -9.56 8.43
N GLY A 211 6.08 -9.36 9.19
CA GLY A 211 6.50 -10.26 10.26
C GLY A 211 7.20 -9.52 11.39
N TYR A 212 7.70 -10.29 12.34
CA TYR A 212 8.40 -9.78 13.52
C TYR A 212 9.75 -10.47 13.67
N ILE A 213 10.79 -9.70 14.00
CA ILE A 213 12.09 -10.27 14.37
C ILE A 213 11.94 -10.91 15.76
N THR A 214 12.06 -12.23 15.83
CA THR A 214 11.92 -12.97 17.09
C THR A 214 13.26 -13.30 17.73
N LYS A 215 14.35 -13.34 16.92
CA LYS A 215 15.67 -13.71 17.40
C LYS A 215 16.77 -13.00 16.62
N ILE A 216 17.87 -12.66 17.31
CA ILE A 216 19.11 -12.16 16.71
C ILE A 216 20.26 -12.89 17.37
N GLU A 217 20.99 -13.70 16.61
CA GLU A 217 22.08 -14.54 17.09
C GLU A 217 23.36 -14.30 16.32
N GLU A 218 24.49 -14.51 17.02
CA GLU A 218 25.79 -14.61 16.40
C GLU A 218 26.05 -16.08 16.11
N VAL A 219 26.20 -16.42 14.83
CA VAL A 219 26.49 -17.79 14.36
C VAL A 219 27.91 -17.82 13.82
N GLN A 220 28.65 -18.86 14.21
CA GLN A 220 29.99 -19.07 13.77
C GLN A 220 30.03 -20.03 12.56
N ASN A 221 30.32 -19.48 11.38
CA ASN A 221 30.53 -20.25 10.16
C ASN A 221 32.02 -20.37 9.87
N GLY A 222 32.63 -21.44 10.35
CA GLY A 222 34.08 -21.65 10.24
C GLY A 222 34.88 -20.63 11.08
N LYS A 223 35.64 -19.74 10.43
CA LYS A 223 36.41 -18.68 11.08
C LYS A 223 35.69 -17.34 11.18
N GLU A 224 34.54 -17.18 10.46
CA GLU A 224 33.78 -15.94 10.42
C GLU A 224 32.60 -16.02 11.37
N LYS A 225 32.34 -14.89 12.07
CA LYS A 225 31.16 -14.70 12.89
C LYS A 225 30.18 -13.84 12.10
N THR A 226 28.97 -14.35 11.89
CA THR A 226 27.90 -13.65 11.22
C THR A 226 26.69 -13.49 12.14
N LEU A 227 25.91 -12.43 11.94
CA LEU A 227 24.63 -12.27 12.64
C LEU A 227 23.51 -12.84 11.78
N GLU A 228 22.68 -13.66 12.40
CA GLU A 228 21.44 -14.18 11.83
C GLU A 228 20.22 -13.61 12.54
N PHE A 229 19.18 -13.35 11.74
CA PHE A 229 17.92 -12.76 12.16
C PHE A 229 16.80 -13.73 11.84
N THR A 230 16.08 -14.16 12.85
CA THR A 230 14.88 -14.98 12.66
C THR A 230 13.67 -14.06 12.62
N VAL A 231 12.88 -14.14 11.55
CA VAL A 231 11.64 -13.40 11.35
C VAL A 231 10.48 -14.37 11.26
N GLU A 232 9.43 -14.12 12.03
CA GLU A 232 8.17 -14.84 11.96
C GLU A 232 7.16 -14.03 11.17
N PHE A 233 6.72 -14.58 10.03
CA PHE A 233 5.64 -14.03 9.19
C PHE A 233 4.35 -14.78 9.52
N LYS A 234 3.36 -14.07 10.06
CA LYS A 234 2.04 -14.63 10.35
C LYS A 234 1.15 -14.53 9.13
N MET A 235 0.74 -15.66 8.60
CA MET A 235 -0.26 -15.77 7.54
C MET A 235 -1.59 -16.24 8.13
N SER A 236 -2.68 -16.19 7.34
CA SER A 236 -4.01 -16.60 7.81
C SER A 236 -4.04 -18.00 8.42
N ASP A 237 -3.31 -18.95 7.83
CA ASP A 237 -3.40 -20.37 8.17
C ASP A 237 -2.10 -20.99 8.71
N GLN A 238 -0.99 -20.25 8.65
CA GLN A 238 0.31 -20.75 9.08
C GLN A 238 1.27 -19.62 9.45
N THR A 239 2.26 -19.96 10.27
CA THR A 239 3.40 -19.07 10.56
C THR A 239 4.62 -19.56 9.79
N LYS A 240 5.25 -18.68 9.02
CA LYS A 240 6.53 -18.95 8.38
C LYS A 240 7.65 -18.39 9.25
N VAL A 241 8.68 -19.18 9.49
CA VAL A 241 9.88 -18.77 10.22
C VAL A 241 11.04 -18.73 9.24
N ILE A 242 11.59 -17.55 9.01
CA ILE A 242 12.63 -17.31 8.01
C ILE A 242 13.87 -16.73 8.69
N THR A 243 15.05 -17.28 8.38
CA THR A 243 16.31 -16.75 8.84
C THR A 243 16.97 -15.91 7.75
N TYR A 244 17.42 -14.72 8.14
CA TYR A 244 18.13 -13.76 7.29
C TYR A 244 19.54 -13.57 7.81
N THR A 245 20.49 -13.57 6.91
CA THR A 245 21.87 -13.14 7.19
C THR A 245 21.95 -11.61 7.13
N ARG A 246 23.05 -11.04 7.63
CA ARG A 246 23.29 -9.60 7.56
C ARG A 246 23.15 -9.03 6.14
N ASN A 247 23.61 -9.77 5.14
CA ASN A 247 23.59 -9.33 3.74
C ASN A 247 22.20 -9.36 3.10
N GLU A 248 21.26 -10.06 3.72
CA GLU A 248 19.88 -10.18 3.25
C GLU A 248 18.92 -9.20 3.95
N LEU A 249 19.39 -8.40 4.92
CA LEU A 249 18.58 -7.45 5.64
C LEU A 249 18.15 -6.23 4.79
N ASP A 250 18.74 -6.04 3.61
CA ASP A 250 18.27 -5.10 2.61
C ASP A 250 16.88 -5.47 2.05
N GLN A 251 16.52 -6.77 2.12
CA GLN A 251 15.20 -7.28 1.77
C GLN A 251 14.12 -6.97 2.82
N LEU A 252 14.49 -6.38 3.96
CA LEU A 252 13.57 -6.04 5.04
C LEU A 252 13.50 -4.52 5.27
N ASP A 253 12.29 -4.00 5.42
CA ASP A 253 12.03 -2.66 5.92
C ASP A 253 11.27 -2.72 7.25
N LEU A 254 11.45 -1.73 8.14
CA LEU A 254 10.58 -1.55 9.30
C LEU A 254 9.15 -1.24 8.82
N ALA A 255 8.13 -1.78 9.48
CA ALA A 255 6.75 -1.80 8.99
C ALA A 255 5.68 -1.27 9.97
N TYR A 256 6.01 -0.36 10.85
CA TYR A 256 5.01 0.39 11.65
C TYR A 256 4.28 1.42 10.77
N ALA A 257 5.02 2.03 9.85
CA ALA A 257 4.51 2.89 8.80
C ALA A 257 4.92 2.34 7.43
N MET A 258 4.05 2.52 6.42
CA MET A 258 4.29 2.08 5.04
C MET A 258 3.82 3.12 4.04
N THR A 259 4.25 2.99 2.78
CA THR A 259 3.74 3.88 1.73
C THR A 259 2.32 3.49 1.33
N ILE A 260 1.55 4.48 0.81
CA ILE A 260 0.20 4.24 0.30
C ILE A 260 0.21 3.15 -0.78
N HIS A 261 1.21 3.14 -1.67
CA HIS A 261 1.36 2.07 -2.68
C HIS A 261 1.52 0.68 -2.05
N LYS A 262 2.36 0.56 -1.02
CA LYS A 262 2.56 -0.74 -0.33
C LYS A 262 1.38 -1.18 0.53
N SER A 263 0.44 -0.28 0.84
CA SER A 263 -0.79 -0.61 1.55
C SER A 263 -1.92 -1.09 0.63
N GLN A 264 -1.75 -1.02 -0.70
CA GLN A 264 -2.74 -1.56 -1.65
C GLN A 264 -2.96 -3.05 -1.40
N GLY A 265 -4.19 -3.53 -1.60
CA GLY A 265 -4.58 -4.90 -1.26
C GLY A 265 -4.73 -5.19 0.24
N SER A 266 -4.17 -4.35 1.12
CA SER A 266 -4.26 -4.52 2.58
C SER A 266 -5.38 -3.68 3.17
N GLY A 267 -5.84 -4.06 4.38
CA GLY A 267 -6.85 -3.28 5.11
C GLY A 267 -6.70 -3.42 6.62
N TYR A 268 -6.76 -2.31 7.33
CA TYR A 268 -6.51 -2.20 8.77
C TYR A 268 -7.74 -1.70 9.51
N LYS A 269 -7.93 -2.09 10.77
CA LYS A 269 -9.01 -1.52 11.60
C LYS A 269 -8.86 -0.02 11.77
N THR A 270 -7.64 0.43 12.03
CA THR A 270 -7.33 1.85 12.18
C THR A 270 -6.20 2.26 11.23
N VAL A 271 -6.45 3.27 10.42
CA VAL A 271 -5.46 3.86 9.51
C VAL A 271 -5.22 5.32 9.91
N ILE A 272 -3.95 5.69 9.98
CA ILE A 272 -3.49 7.05 10.21
C ILE A 272 -2.75 7.51 8.96
N ILE A 273 -3.25 8.54 8.30
CA ILE A 273 -2.69 9.08 7.05
C ILE A 273 -1.98 10.39 7.37
N ILE A 274 -0.78 10.60 6.83
CA ILE A 274 -0.09 11.88 6.91
C ILE A 274 0.20 12.38 5.50
N ILE A 275 -0.26 13.60 5.20
CA ILE A 275 0.08 14.32 3.97
C ILE A 275 0.55 15.73 4.29
N ASP A 276 1.61 16.16 3.65
CA ASP A 276 2.15 17.53 3.72
C ASP A 276 2.72 17.96 2.36
N MET A 277 3.11 19.21 2.23
CA MET A 277 3.55 19.77 0.95
C MET A 277 4.88 19.22 0.44
N THR A 278 5.66 18.46 1.24
CA THR A 278 6.83 17.74 0.71
C THR A 278 6.44 16.58 -0.20
N HIS A 279 5.19 16.18 -0.16
CA HIS A 279 4.61 15.14 -0.98
C HIS A 279 3.99 15.66 -2.31
N TYR A 280 4.12 16.96 -2.63
CA TYR A 280 3.33 17.68 -3.65
C TYR A 280 3.22 16.98 -5.01
N THR A 281 4.28 16.29 -5.46
CA THR A 281 4.28 15.57 -6.75
C THR A 281 3.42 14.31 -6.78
N LEU A 282 2.99 13.83 -5.63
CA LEU A 282 2.21 12.61 -5.46
C LEU A 282 0.76 12.91 -5.04
N LEU A 283 0.47 14.18 -4.65
CA LEU A 283 -0.82 14.55 -4.09
C LEU A 283 -1.88 14.65 -5.18
N ASP A 284 -2.75 13.64 -5.25
CA ASP A 284 -3.93 13.61 -6.11
C ASP A 284 -5.10 12.87 -5.46
N THR A 285 -6.24 12.89 -6.11
CA THR A 285 -7.47 12.24 -5.63
C THR A 285 -7.33 10.74 -5.48
N CYS A 286 -6.64 10.05 -6.41
CA CYS A 286 -6.44 8.60 -6.39
C CYS A 286 -5.58 8.17 -5.19
N LEU A 287 -4.51 8.92 -4.90
CA LEU A 287 -3.65 8.68 -3.75
C LEU A 287 -4.46 8.73 -2.46
N LEU A 288 -5.21 9.81 -2.26
CA LEU A 288 -5.97 10.02 -1.03
C LEU A 288 -7.13 9.04 -0.89
N TYR A 289 -7.85 8.75 -1.99
CA TYR A 289 -8.88 7.72 -2.05
C TYR A 289 -8.31 6.35 -1.66
N THR A 290 -7.18 5.94 -2.27
CA THR A 290 -6.52 4.67 -1.97
C THR A 290 -6.14 4.59 -0.49
N ALA A 291 -5.61 5.66 0.08
CA ALA A 291 -5.21 5.70 1.48
C ALA A 291 -6.41 5.55 2.43
N ILE A 292 -7.48 6.30 2.23
CA ILE A 292 -8.68 6.28 3.09
C ILE A 292 -9.38 4.93 3.03
N THR A 293 -9.45 4.30 1.84
CA THR A 293 -10.10 3.00 1.66
C THR A 293 -9.35 1.83 2.32
N ARG A 294 -8.14 2.03 2.83
CA ARG A 294 -7.43 1.04 3.67
C ARG A 294 -8.04 0.90 5.07
N ALA A 295 -8.83 1.88 5.53
CA ALA A 295 -9.44 1.86 6.85
C ALA A 295 -10.74 1.04 6.88
N LYS A 296 -10.82 0.07 7.79
CA LYS A 296 -12.01 -0.77 8.00
C LYS A 296 -12.97 -0.20 9.05
N LYS A 297 -12.44 0.49 10.09
CA LYS A 297 -13.23 1.00 11.21
C LYS A 297 -12.97 2.46 11.57
N ARG A 298 -11.71 2.90 11.48
CA ARG A 298 -11.30 4.27 11.87
C ARG A 298 -10.25 4.79 10.93
N CYS A 299 -10.46 6.00 10.43
CA CYS A 299 -9.49 6.73 9.62
C CYS A 299 -9.16 8.06 10.28
N LEU A 300 -7.89 8.34 10.48
CA LEU A 300 -7.38 9.62 10.94
C LEU A 300 -6.51 10.23 9.86
N LEU A 301 -6.99 11.27 9.20
CA LEU A 301 -6.22 12.03 8.21
C LEU A 301 -5.59 13.25 8.87
N LEU A 302 -4.27 13.28 8.88
CA LEU A 302 -3.42 14.36 9.37
C LEU A 302 -2.82 15.09 8.17
N ALA A 303 -3.10 16.37 8.02
CA ALA A 303 -2.70 17.10 6.82
C ALA A 303 -2.25 18.54 7.09
N GLU A 304 -1.32 19.04 6.27
CA GLU A 304 -1.21 20.46 6.03
C GLU A 304 -2.43 20.90 5.19
N PRO A 305 -3.09 22.03 5.50
CA PRO A 305 -4.29 22.47 4.76
C PRO A 305 -4.06 22.56 3.26
N GLN A 306 -2.91 23.09 2.84
CA GLN A 306 -2.56 23.21 1.42
C GLN A 306 -2.38 21.85 0.73
N ALA A 307 -1.76 20.88 1.40
CA ALA A 307 -1.57 19.53 0.88
C ALA A 307 -2.91 18.82 0.66
N PHE A 308 -3.84 18.97 1.60
CA PHE A 308 -5.18 18.42 1.46
C PHE A 308 -5.94 19.05 0.28
N LEU A 309 -5.94 20.37 0.17
CA LEU A 309 -6.55 21.08 -0.94
C LEU A 309 -5.94 20.69 -2.29
N GLN A 310 -4.62 20.50 -2.34
CA GLN A 310 -3.93 20.00 -3.51
C GLN A 310 -4.44 18.61 -3.93
N CYS A 311 -4.55 17.67 -3.00
CA CYS A 311 -5.09 16.32 -3.29
C CYS A 311 -6.45 16.39 -3.96
N ILE A 312 -7.36 17.23 -3.46
CA ILE A 312 -8.73 17.30 -4.00
C ILE A 312 -8.78 17.98 -5.37
N ARG A 313 -7.94 18.98 -5.59
CA ARG A 313 -7.90 19.75 -6.84
C ARG A 313 -7.15 19.05 -7.97
N THR A 314 -6.27 18.13 -7.64
CA THR A 314 -5.45 17.41 -8.61
C THR A 314 -6.15 16.11 -8.98
N SER A 315 -6.77 16.08 -10.15
CA SER A 315 -7.23 14.82 -10.72
C SER A 315 -6.03 14.01 -11.20
N HIS A 316 -6.05 12.69 -11.01
CA HIS A 316 -5.01 11.84 -11.54
C HIS A 316 -4.94 11.97 -13.07
N ASN A 317 -3.78 12.31 -13.62
CA ASN A 317 -3.57 12.34 -15.06
C ASN A 317 -3.69 10.91 -15.60
N LYS A 318 -4.68 10.67 -16.47
CA LYS A 318 -4.80 9.41 -17.18
C LYS A 318 -3.51 9.18 -17.99
N ARG A 319 -2.88 8.05 -17.80
CA ARG A 319 -1.73 7.65 -18.63
C ARG A 319 -2.24 7.35 -20.02
N ASN A 320 -1.58 7.89 -21.04
CA ASN A 320 -1.82 7.45 -22.40
C ASN A 320 -1.23 6.05 -22.57
N THR A 321 -2.05 5.12 -22.98
CA THR A 321 -1.68 3.73 -23.20
C THR A 321 -1.64 3.44 -24.69
N TRP A 322 -1.02 2.35 -25.06
CA TRP A 322 -0.92 1.94 -26.45
C TRP A 322 -2.31 1.70 -27.09
N MET A 323 -3.25 1.14 -26.35
CA MET A 323 -4.62 0.92 -26.82
C MET A 323 -5.36 2.20 -27.18
N MET A 324 -5.12 3.29 -26.43
CA MET A 324 -5.68 4.59 -26.76
C MET A 324 -4.96 5.27 -27.94
N LEU A 325 -3.69 4.95 -28.17
CA LEU A 325 -2.93 5.47 -29.31
C LEU A 325 -3.42 4.87 -30.64
N GLU A 326 -3.82 3.60 -30.68
CA GLU A 326 -4.40 2.99 -31.88
C GLU A 326 -5.70 3.68 -32.31
N GLU A 327 -6.60 3.97 -31.37
CA GLU A 327 -7.83 4.73 -31.67
C GLU A 327 -7.54 6.15 -32.18
N ASN A 328 -6.50 6.80 -31.63
CA ASN A 328 -6.11 8.13 -32.08
C ASN A 328 -5.42 8.07 -33.47
N VAL A 329 -4.72 6.99 -33.82
CA VAL A 329 -4.10 6.83 -35.13
C VAL A 329 -5.16 6.57 -36.22
N GLU A 330 -6.18 5.78 -35.93
CA GLU A 330 -7.30 5.59 -36.85
C GLU A 330 -8.09 6.88 -37.09
N SER A 331 -8.28 7.71 -36.06
CA SER A 331 -8.92 9.02 -36.18
C SER A 331 -8.08 10.07 -36.91
N LEU A 332 -6.76 9.90 -36.98
CA LEU A 332 -5.86 10.78 -37.74
C LEU A 332 -5.65 10.31 -39.19
N ALA A 333 -6.02 9.07 -39.50
CA ALA A 333 -5.93 8.48 -40.85
C ALA A 333 -7.23 8.56 -41.66
N SER A 334 -8.33 8.99 -41.00
CA SER A 334 -9.63 9.28 -41.58
C SER A 334 -9.83 10.79 -41.78
#